data_71fe0d1f93ba2aa10162de97e3ae99ef
#
_entry.id   71fe0d1f93ba2aa10162de97e3ae99ef
#
_cell.length_a   1.000
_cell.length_b   1.000
_cell.length_c   1.000
_cell.angle_alpha   90.00
_cell.angle_beta   90.00
_cell.angle_gamma   90.00
#
_symmetry.space_group_name_H-M   'P 1'
#
loop_
_entity.id
_entity.type
_entity.pdbx_description
1 polymer ?
#
loop_
_entity_poly.entity_id
_entity_poly.type
_entity_poly.pdbx_seq_one_letter_code
_entity_poly.pdbx_strand_id
1 'polypeptide(L)'
;GTNILLAALRRPAVLAKSVATLDVLSGGRVDLGVGVGWQKEEYEACGLDFTTRGRQLDHTLEVCELLWSAQDVSYASAELSFSSIHAMPKPVQTPGVPIWVGGTVNNRSMERLARFGSGWIPWGPDASDIFSGVKAMREAVTAFGRDSATIAVVGALPVSRHGDQIDLDATMESVPKMVDAGITDFRTYLPIPKKVEEATEYLADV
;
A
#
# COMPACT_ATOMS: atom_id res chain seq x y z
N GLY A 1 -6.77 -3.73 3.40
CA GLY A 1 -5.42 -3.17 3.29
C GLY A 1 -5.22 -1.91 4.11
N THR A 2 -3.96 -1.49 4.27
CA THR A 2 -3.63 -0.21 4.90
C THR A 2 -3.49 0.90 3.83
N ASN A 3 -3.92 2.15 4.18
CA ASN A 3 -3.85 3.28 3.25
C ASN A 3 -3.43 4.59 3.93
N ILE A 4 -2.22 4.70 4.28
CA ILE A 4 -1.03 3.85 4.25
C ILE A 4 -0.49 3.64 5.67
N LEU A 5 0.34 2.62 5.86
CA LEU A 5 1.11 2.43 7.08
C LEU A 5 2.50 3.08 6.93
N LEU A 6 2.94 3.83 7.94
CA LEU A 6 4.31 4.31 8.05
C LEU A 6 5.20 3.18 8.58
N ALA A 7 5.55 2.26 7.69
CA ALA A 7 6.29 1.04 8.05
C ALA A 7 7.69 1.34 8.60
N ALA A 8 8.31 2.43 8.15
CA ALA A 8 9.63 2.89 8.64
C ALA A 8 9.65 3.24 10.14
N LEU A 9 8.51 3.55 10.75
CA LEU A 9 8.41 3.85 12.19
C LEU A 9 8.39 2.58 13.07
N ARG A 10 8.41 1.41 12.47
CA ARG A 10 8.25 0.13 13.19
C ARG A 10 9.53 -0.71 13.12
N ARG A 11 9.76 -1.51 14.14
CA ARG A 11 10.82 -2.53 14.11
C ARG A 11 10.49 -3.56 13.01
N PRO A 12 11.36 -3.81 12.03
CA PRO A 12 11.05 -4.65 10.85
C PRO A 12 10.55 -6.05 11.21
N ALA A 13 11.22 -6.75 12.15
CA ALA A 13 10.83 -8.10 12.56
C ALA A 13 9.46 -8.14 13.25
N VAL A 14 9.11 -7.10 14.02
CA VAL A 14 7.79 -6.98 14.64
C VAL A 14 6.72 -6.73 13.59
N LEU A 15 7.00 -5.85 12.63
CA LEU A 15 6.09 -5.58 11.51
C LEU A 15 5.85 -6.84 10.68
N ALA A 16 6.92 -7.53 10.27
CA ALA A 16 6.83 -8.74 9.47
C ALA A 16 5.93 -9.79 10.14
N LYS A 17 6.13 -10.01 11.45
CA LYS A 17 5.32 -10.96 12.22
C LYS A 17 3.86 -10.52 12.35
N SER A 18 3.62 -9.26 12.64
CA SER A 18 2.25 -8.72 12.79
C SER A 18 1.47 -8.84 11.50
N VAL A 19 2.09 -8.46 10.38
CA VAL A 19 1.45 -8.51 9.05
C VAL A 19 1.20 -9.96 8.62
N ALA A 20 2.16 -10.87 8.81
CA ALA A 20 1.96 -12.28 8.53
C ALA A 20 0.85 -12.91 9.38
N THR A 21 0.77 -12.55 10.68
CA THR A 21 -0.29 -13.01 11.55
C THR A 21 -1.66 -12.51 11.09
N LEU A 22 -1.74 -11.23 10.70
CA LEU A 22 -2.99 -10.65 10.16
C LEU A 22 -3.39 -11.32 8.84
N ASP A 23 -2.42 -11.64 8.00
CA ASP A 23 -2.67 -12.35 6.73
C ASP A 23 -3.26 -13.73 6.98
N VAL A 24 -2.71 -14.50 7.92
CA VAL A 24 -3.28 -15.80 8.33
C VAL A 24 -4.69 -15.64 8.90
N LEU A 25 -4.92 -14.69 9.79
CA LEU A 25 -6.24 -14.47 10.40
C LEU A 25 -7.29 -14.02 9.38
N SER A 26 -6.87 -13.30 8.35
CA SER A 26 -7.76 -12.86 7.28
C SER A 26 -7.95 -13.90 6.17
N GLY A 27 -7.21 -15.02 6.19
CA GLY A 27 -7.23 -16.02 5.11
C GLY A 27 -6.62 -15.51 3.81
N GLY A 28 -5.49 -14.76 3.90
CA GLY A 28 -4.76 -14.27 2.73
C GLY A 28 -5.39 -13.05 2.06
N ARG A 29 -6.02 -12.14 2.81
CA ARG A 29 -6.69 -10.93 2.28
C ARG A 29 -6.00 -9.61 2.65
N VAL A 30 -4.76 -9.68 3.13
CA VAL A 30 -4.02 -8.46 3.52
C VAL A 30 -3.30 -7.87 2.32
N ASP A 31 -3.48 -6.58 2.11
CA ASP A 31 -2.63 -5.73 1.29
C ASP A 31 -1.91 -4.73 2.19
N LEU A 32 -0.59 -4.72 2.15
CA LEU A 32 0.22 -3.83 2.96
C LEU A 32 0.53 -2.53 2.19
N GLY A 33 -0.34 -1.54 2.31
CA GLY A 33 -0.09 -0.21 1.76
C GLY A 33 0.90 0.57 2.65
N VAL A 34 2.01 1.01 2.07
CA VAL A 34 3.10 1.69 2.77
C VAL A 34 3.47 3.01 2.12
N GLY A 35 3.98 3.93 2.94
CA GLY A 35 4.51 5.21 2.47
C GLY A 35 5.52 5.77 3.45
N VAL A 36 6.23 6.81 3.02
CA VAL A 36 7.29 7.44 3.85
C VAL A 36 6.76 8.46 4.85
N GLY A 37 5.49 8.88 4.73
CA GLY A 37 4.94 9.96 5.55
C GLY A 37 5.52 11.34 5.23
N TRP A 38 4.88 12.36 5.76
CA TRP A 38 5.24 13.77 5.56
C TRP A 38 5.49 14.53 6.86
N GLN A 39 5.00 14.00 7.99
CA GLN A 39 5.06 14.65 9.28
C GLN A 39 6.38 14.28 9.99
N LYS A 40 7.25 15.27 10.16
CA LYS A 40 8.58 15.10 10.77
C LYS A 40 8.47 14.69 12.23
N GLU A 41 7.50 15.23 12.94
CA GLU A 41 7.28 15.04 14.38
C GLU A 41 6.96 13.58 14.73
N GLU A 42 6.34 12.81 13.82
CA GLU A 42 6.11 11.38 14.02
C GLU A 42 7.43 10.60 14.06
N TYR A 43 8.40 10.98 13.23
CA TYR A 43 9.74 10.38 13.23
C TYR A 43 10.51 10.76 14.48
N GLU A 44 10.48 12.03 14.86
CA GLU A 44 11.11 12.53 16.08
C GLU A 44 10.55 11.85 17.33
N ALA A 45 9.23 11.66 17.42
CA ALA A 45 8.57 10.94 18.50
C ALA A 45 8.99 9.46 18.59
N CYS A 46 9.41 8.85 17.47
CA CYS A 46 9.96 7.50 17.41
C CYS A 46 11.49 7.44 17.58
N GLY A 47 12.16 8.58 17.76
CA GLY A 47 13.61 8.67 17.86
C GLY A 47 14.33 8.40 16.53
N LEU A 48 13.66 8.68 15.39
CA LEU A 48 14.15 8.42 14.05
C LEU A 48 14.45 9.71 13.29
N ASP A 49 15.44 9.66 12.40
CA ASP A 49 15.78 10.77 11.51
C ASP A 49 14.83 10.79 10.31
N PHE A 50 14.03 11.84 10.21
CA PHE A 50 13.11 12.08 9.09
C PHE A 50 13.79 12.11 7.73
N THR A 51 15.04 12.58 7.65
CA THR A 51 15.77 12.68 6.38
C THR A 51 16.10 11.32 5.77
N THR A 52 16.16 10.27 6.60
CA THR A 52 16.47 8.89 6.18
C THR A 52 15.23 8.02 5.95
N ARG A 53 14.01 8.58 6.09
CA ARG A 53 12.74 7.82 6.08
C ARG A 53 12.55 6.91 4.87
N GLY A 54 13.02 7.33 3.68
CA GLY A 54 12.93 6.50 2.48
C GLY A 54 13.81 5.26 2.57
N ARG A 55 15.07 5.42 2.98
CA ARG A 55 16.00 4.30 3.20
C ARG A 55 15.53 3.38 4.31
N GLN A 56 14.98 3.93 5.39
CA GLN A 56 14.42 3.13 6.48
C GLN A 56 13.22 2.31 6.03
N LEU A 57 12.35 2.88 5.17
CA LEU A 57 11.24 2.12 4.58
C LEU A 57 11.77 0.98 3.71
N ASP A 58 12.71 1.25 2.81
CA ASP A 58 13.29 0.23 1.93
C ASP A 58 13.93 -0.91 2.73
N HIS A 59 14.71 -0.59 3.75
CA HIS A 59 15.28 -1.56 4.67
C HIS A 59 14.21 -2.38 5.41
N THR A 60 13.15 -1.73 5.87
CA THR A 60 12.04 -2.41 6.55
C THR A 60 11.35 -3.41 5.63
N LEU A 61 11.09 -3.03 4.39
CA LEU A 61 10.44 -3.91 3.40
C LEU A 61 11.33 -5.11 3.04
N GLU A 62 12.63 -4.88 2.85
CA GLU A 62 13.60 -5.95 2.58
C GLU A 62 13.60 -7.00 3.70
N VAL A 63 13.64 -6.57 4.96
CA VAL A 63 13.59 -7.49 6.11
C VAL A 63 12.25 -8.21 6.19
N CYS A 64 11.13 -7.54 5.89
CA CYS A 64 9.82 -8.18 5.86
C CYS A 64 9.76 -9.30 4.82
N GLU A 65 10.15 -9.03 3.57
CA GLU A 65 10.17 -10.04 2.50
C GLU A 65 11.05 -11.25 2.86
N LEU A 66 12.24 -10.97 3.43
CA LEU A 66 13.14 -12.03 3.86
C LEU A 66 12.52 -12.92 4.96
N LEU A 67 11.89 -12.30 5.96
CA LEU A 67 11.24 -13.03 7.05
C LEU A 67 9.96 -13.77 6.60
N TRP A 68 9.30 -13.34 5.54
CA TRP A 68 8.14 -14.04 4.99
C TRP A 68 8.52 -15.24 4.13
N SER A 69 9.60 -15.14 3.34
CA SER A 69 9.96 -16.14 2.34
C SER A 69 10.81 -17.31 2.88
N ALA A 70 11.69 -17.07 3.87
CA ALA A 70 12.64 -18.05 4.37
C ALA A 70 12.29 -18.57 5.78
N GLN A 71 12.65 -19.81 6.10
CA GLN A 71 12.35 -20.40 7.42
C GLN A 71 13.40 -20.06 8.47
N ASP A 72 14.67 -20.10 8.13
CA ASP A 72 15.78 -19.75 9.00
C ASP A 72 16.49 -18.56 8.39
N VAL A 73 16.34 -17.41 9.04
CA VAL A 73 16.77 -16.14 8.49
C VAL A 73 17.86 -15.54 9.35
N SER A 74 18.97 -15.21 8.69
CA SER A 74 20.01 -14.35 9.23
C SER A 74 20.11 -13.09 8.36
N TYR A 75 20.32 -11.95 9.00
CA TYR A 75 20.42 -10.66 8.32
C TYR A 75 21.44 -9.77 9.03
N ALA A 76 22.21 -9.00 8.26
CA ALA A 76 23.17 -8.06 8.80
C ALA A 76 23.23 -6.79 7.94
N SER A 77 22.97 -5.65 8.56
CA SER A 77 23.14 -4.31 8.00
C SER A 77 23.73 -3.38 9.06
N ALA A 78 23.95 -2.12 8.69
CA ALA A 78 24.38 -1.10 9.67
C ALA A 78 23.29 -0.81 10.73
N GLU A 79 22.02 -1.00 10.39
CA GLU A 79 20.87 -0.67 11.23
C GLU A 79 20.35 -1.86 12.05
N LEU A 80 20.55 -3.09 11.55
CA LEU A 80 19.95 -4.29 12.16
C LEU A 80 20.80 -5.53 11.86
N SER A 81 21.05 -6.33 12.89
CA SER A 81 21.70 -7.64 12.74
C SER A 81 20.99 -8.67 13.60
N PHE A 82 20.74 -9.84 13.02
CA PHE A 82 20.21 -11.02 13.74
C PHE A 82 20.61 -12.30 13.01
N SER A 83 20.55 -13.41 13.72
CA SER A 83 20.87 -14.73 13.18
C SER A 83 19.83 -15.77 13.60
N SER A 84 19.57 -16.72 12.71
CA SER A 84 18.71 -17.90 12.93
C SER A 84 17.32 -17.58 13.49
N ILE A 85 16.62 -16.60 12.89
CA ILE A 85 15.22 -16.32 13.25
C ILE A 85 14.27 -17.21 12.46
N HIS A 86 13.46 -17.97 13.17
CA HIS A 86 12.30 -18.68 12.63
C HIS A 86 11.05 -17.81 12.81
N ALA A 87 10.77 -16.96 11.81
CA ALA A 87 9.60 -16.07 11.86
C ALA A 87 8.33 -16.85 11.50
N MET A 88 7.48 -17.09 12.48
CA MET A 88 6.18 -17.73 12.32
C MET A 88 5.07 -16.87 12.94
N PRO A 89 3.83 -16.93 12.39
CA PRO A 89 3.45 -17.67 11.20
C PRO A 89 4.04 -17.07 9.92
N LYS A 90 4.06 -17.84 8.84
CA LYS A 90 4.28 -17.30 7.49
C LYS A 90 2.97 -16.74 6.96
N PRO A 91 3.00 -15.76 6.05
CA PRO A 91 1.81 -15.36 5.31
C PRO A 91 1.17 -16.53 4.57
N VAL A 92 -0.14 -16.48 4.38
CA VAL A 92 -0.88 -17.38 3.49
C VAL A 92 -0.51 -17.06 2.03
N GLN A 93 -0.37 -15.78 1.75
CA GLN A 93 -0.02 -15.29 0.42
C GLN A 93 1.45 -15.59 0.08
N THR A 94 1.74 -15.97 -1.17
CA THR A 94 3.07 -16.34 -1.65
C THR A 94 3.52 -15.38 -2.76
N PRO A 95 4.77 -14.89 -2.74
CA PRO A 95 5.87 -15.22 -1.82
C PRO A 95 5.82 -14.48 -0.47
N GLY A 96 4.86 -13.63 -0.24
CA GLY A 96 4.65 -12.81 0.94
C GLY A 96 3.38 -11.97 0.79
N VAL A 97 3.13 -11.10 1.76
CA VAL A 97 1.99 -10.18 1.69
C VAL A 97 2.23 -9.13 0.60
N PRO A 98 1.26 -8.88 -0.31
CA PRO A 98 1.39 -7.86 -1.34
C PRO A 98 1.67 -6.48 -0.75
N ILE A 99 2.70 -5.81 -1.28
CA ILE A 99 3.12 -4.48 -0.84
C ILE A 99 2.59 -3.45 -1.84
N TRP A 100 1.83 -2.47 -1.34
CA TRP A 100 1.31 -1.36 -2.12
C TRP A 100 2.06 -0.07 -1.76
N VAL A 101 2.75 0.51 -2.73
CA VAL A 101 3.59 1.69 -2.49
C VAL A 101 2.78 2.97 -2.71
N GLY A 102 2.63 3.75 -1.64
CA GLY A 102 1.98 5.06 -1.67
C GLY A 102 2.98 6.19 -1.98
N GLY A 103 2.61 7.07 -2.90
CA GLY A 103 3.40 8.25 -3.22
C GLY A 103 3.22 8.79 -4.63
N THR A 104 3.92 9.90 -4.91
CA THR A 104 4.00 10.51 -6.24
C THR A 104 5.01 9.81 -7.13
N VAL A 105 4.90 10.01 -8.43
CA VAL A 105 5.90 9.55 -9.42
C VAL A 105 7.18 10.38 -9.27
N ASN A 106 8.18 9.75 -8.70
CA ASN A 106 9.54 10.27 -8.61
C ASN A 106 10.52 9.10 -8.56
N ASN A 107 11.79 9.35 -8.81
CA ASN A 107 12.80 8.31 -8.93
C ASN A 107 12.80 7.31 -7.76
N ARG A 108 12.80 7.81 -6.51
CA ARG A 108 12.86 6.95 -5.31
C ARG A 108 11.60 6.13 -5.07
N SER A 109 10.43 6.72 -5.32
CA SER A 109 9.15 6.01 -5.18
C SER A 109 9.00 4.94 -6.24
N MET A 110 9.42 5.22 -7.47
CA MET A 110 9.30 4.29 -8.58
C MET A 110 10.32 3.15 -8.51
N GLU A 111 11.53 3.44 -8.04
CA GLU A 111 12.53 2.40 -7.71
C GLU A 111 12.00 1.44 -6.64
N ARG A 112 11.40 1.97 -5.56
CA ARG A 112 10.76 1.16 -4.51
C ARG A 112 9.60 0.34 -5.05
N LEU A 113 8.76 0.95 -5.87
CA LEU A 113 7.64 0.27 -6.52
C LEU A 113 8.11 -0.87 -7.42
N ALA A 114 9.14 -0.63 -8.22
CA ALA A 114 9.73 -1.63 -9.09
C ALA A 114 10.36 -2.78 -8.29
N ARG A 115 10.98 -2.50 -7.14
CA ARG A 115 11.65 -3.50 -6.31
C ARG A 115 10.67 -4.34 -5.48
N PHE A 116 9.73 -3.71 -4.79
CA PHE A 116 8.91 -4.34 -3.76
C PHE A 116 7.41 -4.37 -4.09
N GLY A 117 6.94 -3.49 -4.97
CA GLY A 117 5.51 -3.21 -5.10
C GLY A 117 4.74 -4.26 -5.88
N SER A 118 3.61 -4.66 -5.35
CA SER A 118 2.54 -5.35 -6.07
C SER A 118 1.50 -4.35 -6.60
N GLY A 119 1.39 -3.17 -5.96
CA GLY A 119 0.47 -2.12 -6.37
C GLY A 119 0.96 -0.72 -6.03
N TRP A 120 0.38 0.27 -6.70
CA TRP A 120 0.65 1.68 -6.51
C TRP A 120 -0.57 2.42 -5.98
N ILE A 121 -0.36 3.24 -4.94
CA ILE A 121 -1.36 4.13 -4.37
C ILE A 121 -0.93 5.57 -4.71
N PRO A 122 -1.46 6.17 -5.78
CA PRO A 122 -1.11 7.52 -6.20
C PRO A 122 -1.46 8.56 -5.14
N TRP A 123 -0.66 9.63 -5.07
CA TRP A 123 -0.88 10.73 -4.16
C TRP A 123 -0.59 12.08 -4.83
N GLY A 124 -1.20 13.17 -4.30
CA GLY A 124 -0.97 14.52 -4.79
C GLY A 124 -1.32 14.70 -6.26
N PRO A 125 -0.44 15.33 -7.07
CA PRO A 125 -0.73 15.59 -8.49
C PRO A 125 -1.08 14.35 -9.29
N ASP A 126 -0.41 13.22 -9.04
CA ASP A 126 -0.64 11.96 -9.77
C ASP A 126 -1.98 11.30 -9.43
N ALA A 127 -2.53 11.56 -8.24
CA ALA A 127 -3.89 11.17 -7.87
C ALA A 127 -4.93 12.11 -8.47
N SER A 128 -4.60 13.39 -8.62
CA SER A 128 -5.50 14.42 -9.18
C SER A 128 -5.67 14.27 -10.70
N ASP A 129 -4.59 13.89 -11.40
CA ASP A 129 -4.61 13.49 -12.82
C ASP A 129 -4.13 12.03 -12.92
N ILE A 130 -5.04 11.12 -12.58
CA ILE A 130 -4.72 9.69 -12.50
C ILE A 130 -4.28 9.11 -13.86
N PHE A 131 -4.80 9.61 -14.96
CA PHE A 131 -4.46 9.11 -16.30
C PHE A 131 -3.00 9.41 -16.65
N SER A 132 -2.58 10.66 -16.47
CA SER A 132 -1.18 11.06 -16.64
C SER A 132 -0.27 10.37 -15.60
N GLY A 133 -0.73 10.25 -14.36
CA GLY A 133 -0.01 9.57 -13.28
C GLY A 133 0.28 8.09 -13.60
N VAL A 134 -0.73 7.34 -14.06
CA VAL A 134 -0.56 5.93 -14.44
C VAL A 134 0.44 5.79 -15.59
N LYS A 135 0.32 6.63 -16.62
CA LYS A 135 1.26 6.61 -17.75
C LYS A 135 2.71 6.84 -17.26
N ALA A 136 2.93 7.89 -16.47
CA ALA A 136 4.25 8.23 -15.95
C ALA A 136 4.81 7.12 -15.03
N MET A 137 3.97 6.52 -14.17
CA MET A 137 4.35 5.39 -13.33
C MET A 137 4.79 4.19 -14.18
N ARG A 138 4.00 3.82 -15.21
CA ARG A 138 4.33 2.70 -16.11
C ARG A 138 5.69 2.89 -16.79
N GLU A 139 5.94 4.08 -17.33
CA GLU A 139 7.21 4.44 -17.96
C GLU A 139 8.38 4.35 -16.97
N ALA A 140 8.21 4.92 -15.77
CA ALA A 140 9.26 4.93 -14.75
C ALA A 140 9.58 3.53 -14.21
N VAL A 141 8.56 2.70 -13.90
CA VAL A 141 8.77 1.31 -13.42
C VAL A 141 9.46 0.46 -14.50
N THR A 142 9.08 0.63 -15.75
CA THR A 142 9.72 -0.06 -16.88
C THR A 142 11.20 0.35 -17.03
N ALA A 143 11.53 1.62 -16.78
CA ALA A 143 12.91 2.09 -16.80
C ALA A 143 13.78 1.46 -15.70
N PHE A 144 13.18 1.01 -14.59
CA PHE A 144 13.84 0.20 -13.55
C PHE A 144 13.86 -1.31 -13.88
N GLY A 145 13.47 -1.70 -15.08
CA GLY A 145 13.57 -3.09 -15.57
C GLY A 145 12.46 -4.02 -15.13
N ARG A 146 11.39 -3.49 -14.53
CA ARG A 146 10.22 -4.28 -14.15
C ARG A 146 9.08 -4.15 -15.16
N ASP A 147 8.41 -5.27 -15.44
CA ASP A 147 7.16 -5.24 -16.21
C ASP A 147 6.10 -4.47 -15.41
N SER A 148 5.82 -3.26 -15.87
CA SER A 148 4.88 -2.36 -15.23
C SER A 148 3.42 -2.84 -15.32
N ALA A 149 3.09 -3.74 -16.26
CA ALA A 149 1.75 -4.33 -16.36
C ALA A 149 1.39 -5.19 -15.15
N THR A 150 2.40 -5.68 -14.42
CA THR A 150 2.21 -6.46 -13.19
C THR A 150 1.86 -5.62 -11.96
N ILE A 151 1.92 -4.30 -12.06
CA ILE A 151 1.62 -3.38 -10.96
C ILE A 151 0.13 -3.03 -10.99
N ALA A 152 -0.59 -3.39 -9.93
CA ALA A 152 -1.95 -2.95 -9.69
C ALA A 152 -1.99 -1.44 -9.37
N VAL A 153 -3.09 -0.77 -9.67
CA VAL A 153 -3.22 0.69 -9.47
C VAL A 153 -4.53 1.03 -8.79
N VAL A 154 -4.43 1.81 -7.71
CA VAL A 154 -5.62 2.36 -7.04
C VAL A 154 -6.08 3.64 -7.74
N GLY A 155 -7.36 3.68 -8.10
CA GLY A 155 -8.05 4.89 -8.52
C GLY A 155 -9.13 5.31 -7.53
N ALA A 156 -9.33 6.61 -7.34
CA ALA A 156 -10.49 7.12 -6.63
C ALA A 156 -11.73 7.05 -7.51
N LEU A 157 -12.80 6.44 -7.01
CA LEU A 157 -14.11 6.43 -7.68
C LEU A 157 -15.04 7.40 -6.95
N PRO A 158 -15.31 8.57 -7.55
CA PRO A 158 -16.29 9.51 -7.00
C PRO A 158 -17.69 8.91 -7.02
N VAL A 159 -18.40 9.00 -5.91
CA VAL A 159 -19.79 8.55 -5.81
C VAL A 159 -20.71 9.65 -6.27
N SER A 160 -21.48 9.39 -7.33
CA SER A 160 -22.56 10.25 -7.81
C SER A 160 -23.80 10.06 -6.94
N ARG A 161 -24.57 11.13 -6.71
CA ARG A 161 -25.75 11.11 -5.85
C ARG A 161 -26.91 11.87 -6.46
N HIS A 162 -28.10 11.37 -6.21
CA HIS A 162 -29.37 12.06 -6.44
C HIS A 162 -30.03 12.33 -5.10
N GLY A 163 -29.91 13.53 -4.56
CA GLY A 163 -30.26 13.81 -3.16
C GLY A 163 -29.38 13.00 -2.21
N ASP A 164 -30.00 12.22 -1.30
CA ASP A 164 -29.28 11.36 -0.34
C ASP A 164 -28.98 9.95 -0.87
N GLN A 165 -29.55 9.58 -2.02
CA GLN A 165 -29.34 8.25 -2.61
C GLN A 165 -28.12 8.21 -3.53
N ILE A 166 -27.41 7.08 -3.53
CA ILE A 166 -26.31 6.82 -4.46
C ILE A 166 -26.91 6.52 -5.83
N ASP A 167 -26.45 7.27 -6.85
CA ASP A 167 -26.71 6.96 -8.25
C ASP A 167 -25.60 6.01 -8.72
N LEU A 168 -25.92 4.72 -8.71
CA LEU A 168 -24.97 3.68 -9.05
C LEU A 168 -24.57 3.74 -10.53
N ASP A 169 -25.52 3.97 -11.43
CA ASP A 169 -25.26 4.03 -12.88
C ASP A 169 -24.32 5.19 -13.21
N ALA A 170 -24.61 6.39 -12.70
CA ALA A 170 -23.76 7.56 -12.89
C ALA A 170 -22.38 7.39 -12.18
N THR A 171 -22.31 6.68 -11.05
CA THR A 171 -21.05 6.36 -10.37
C THR A 171 -20.19 5.45 -11.25
N MET A 172 -20.78 4.44 -11.86
CA MET A 172 -20.07 3.45 -12.66
C MET A 172 -19.70 3.91 -14.08
N GLU A 173 -20.25 5.02 -14.55
CA GLU A 173 -20.04 5.54 -15.92
C GLU A 173 -18.55 5.78 -16.24
N SER A 174 -17.76 6.20 -15.24
CA SER A 174 -16.33 6.48 -15.42
C SER A 174 -15.44 5.23 -15.37
N VAL A 175 -15.92 4.12 -14.83
CA VAL A 175 -15.14 2.91 -14.57
C VAL A 175 -14.52 2.30 -15.82
N PRO A 176 -15.23 2.12 -16.95
CA PRO A 176 -14.62 1.56 -18.16
C PRO A 176 -13.39 2.34 -18.63
N LYS A 177 -13.48 3.68 -18.65
CA LYS A 177 -12.36 4.54 -19.03
C LYS A 177 -11.18 4.43 -18.07
N MET A 178 -11.44 4.27 -16.78
CA MET A 178 -10.41 4.09 -15.76
C MET A 178 -9.72 2.72 -15.90
N VAL A 179 -10.49 1.67 -16.16
CA VAL A 179 -9.94 0.31 -16.41
C VAL A 179 -9.08 0.31 -17.69
N ASP A 180 -9.53 0.93 -18.76
CA ASP A 180 -8.75 1.07 -20.00
C ASP A 180 -7.44 1.83 -19.79
N ALA A 181 -7.40 2.75 -18.84
CA ALA A 181 -6.18 3.45 -18.44
C ALA A 181 -5.25 2.62 -17.51
N GLY A 182 -5.67 1.43 -17.09
CA GLY A 182 -4.89 0.50 -16.28
C GLY A 182 -5.10 0.63 -14.77
N ILE A 183 -6.21 1.21 -14.33
CA ILE A 183 -6.64 1.20 -12.93
C ILE A 183 -7.28 -0.16 -12.65
N THR A 184 -6.85 -0.83 -11.57
CA THR A 184 -7.27 -2.19 -11.22
C THR A 184 -8.13 -2.24 -9.96
N ASP A 185 -7.97 -1.26 -9.08
CA ASP A 185 -8.61 -1.20 -7.78
C ASP A 185 -9.27 0.16 -7.58
N PHE A 186 -10.50 0.14 -7.11
CA PHE A 186 -11.27 1.36 -6.92
C PHE A 186 -11.49 1.62 -5.44
N ARG A 187 -11.24 2.85 -5.02
CA ARG A 187 -11.54 3.33 -3.67
C ARG A 187 -12.58 4.43 -3.73
N THR A 188 -13.62 4.25 -2.93
CA THR A 188 -14.66 5.26 -2.76
C THR A 188 -14.72 5.73 -1.32
N TYR A 189 -15.14 6.97 -1.13
CA TYR A 189 -15.38 7.57 0.18
C TYR A 189 -16.87 7.76 0.37
N LEU A 190 -17.44 6.99 1.28
CA LEU A 190 -18.84 7.09 1.67
C LEU A 190 -18.96 7.94 2.94
N PRO A 191 -19.95 8.86 3.02
CA PRO A 191 -20.21 9.65 4.21
C PRO A 191 -20.93 8.78 5.24
N ILE A 192 -20.23 7.89 5.90
CA ILE A 192 -20.77 6.96 6.88
C ILE A 192 -21.29 7.74 8.10
N PRO A 193 -22.53 7.51 8.55
CA PRO A 193 -23.08 8.10 9.76
C PRO A 193 -22.21 7.84 11.00
N LYS A 194 -22.22 8.78 11.97
CA LYS A 194 -21.40 8.65 13.17
C LYS A 194 -21.94 7.68 14.20
N LYS A 195 -23.24 7.44 14.21
CA LYS A 195 -23.87 6.49 15.12
C LYS A 195 -23.85 5.08 14.52
N VAL A 196 -23.56 4.09 15.34
CA VAL A 196 -23.36 2.69 14.89
C VAL A 196 -24.62 2.13 14.22
N GLU A 197 -25.79 2.38 14.80
CA GLU A 197 -27.07 1.89 14.27
C GLU A 197 -27.32 2.49 12.87
N GLU A 198 -27.21 3.82 12.73
CA GLU A 198 -27.38 4.53 11.45
C GLU A 198 -26.34 4.09 10.41
N ALA A 199 -25.09 3.85 10.85
CA ALA A 199 -24.04 3.37 9.97
C ALA A 199 -24.30 1.93 9.48
N THR A 200 -24.84 1.09 10.33
CA THR A 200 -25.17 -0.30 10.00
C THR A 200 -26.29 -0.35 8.96
N GLU A 201 -27.35 0.42 9.15
CA GLU A 201 -28.44 0.54 8.18
C GLU A 201 -27.92 1.09 6.85
N TYR A 202 -27.15 2.20 6.88
CA TYR A 202 -26.58 2.81 5.69
C TYR A 202 -25.70 1.86 4.88
N LEU A 203 -24.87 1.05 5.55
CA LEU A 203 -23.98 0.10 4.88
C LEU A 203 -24.70 -1.16 4.39
N ALA A 204 -25.91 -1.45 4.88
CA ALA A 204 -26.73 -2.53 4.37
C ALA A 204 -27.45 -2.14 3.05
N ASP A 205 -27.62 -0.83 2.80
CA ASP A 205 -28.31 -0.28 1.63
C ASP A 205 -27.34 0.09 0.49
N VAL A 206 -26.01 -0.02 0.68
CA VAL A 206 -24.93 0.27 -0.28
C VAL A 206 -24.37 -1.01 -0.86
#